data_54b9b59ad46076722b1a7a7f9efb1efe
#
_entry.id   54b9b59ad46076722b1a7a7f9efb1efe
#
_cell.length_a   1.000
_cell.length_b   1.000
_cell.length_c   1.000
_cell.angle_alpha   90.00
_cell.angle_beta   90.00
_cell.angle_gamma   90.00
#
_symmetry.space_group_name_H-M   'P 1'
#
loop_
_entity.id
_entity.type
_entity.pdbx_description
1 polymer ?
#
loop_
_entity_poly.entity_id
_entity_poly.type
_entity_poly.pdbx_seq_one_letter_code
_entity_poly.pdbx_strand_id
1 'polypeptide(L)'
;AWSIIFSGLILLCGGMICLLLWSFARRWPFPAGLPTEWTLLTWKQNSAELIPLFETTANLGVAAAAIGLLVVMIWLYLQQQPNSDSGLTQEWWVYLPLILPQLTFLFGIQILAIFLRLEGTALLVLWVHLVYVLPSTLLLLAEPWRSIQLRFRKVGQLLGQSAWRILWSVQLPMLRPLILMTMAIGFSVSLAQYLPTTVAGAGRWSTLTTEAVSLASGQDRRLLSLLGIWQSFLPALALSLAWLLRGPAWQKNF
;
A
#
# COMPACT_ATOMS: atom_id res chain seq x y z
N ALA A 1 26.18 -2.19 11.63
CA ALA A 1 24.77 -1.83 11.34
C ALA A 1 24.68 -0.62 10.41
N TRP A 2 25.34 0.50 10.67
CA TRP A 2 25.27 1.73 9.84
C TRP A 2 25.78 1.54 8.40
N SER A 3 26.82 0.72 8.17
CA SER A 3 27.38 0.44 6.84
C SER A 3 26.37 -0.27 5.92
N ILE A 4 25.58 -1.22 6.47
CA ILE A 4 24.54 -1.94 5.72
C ILE A 4 23.40 -1.00 5.33
N ILE A 5 22.97 -0.15 6.25
CA ILE A 5 21.92 0.85 5.97
C ILE A 5 22.39 1.83 4.89
N PHE A 6 23.64 2.31 5.00
CA PHE A 6 24.20 3.25 4.06
C PHE A 6 24.39 2.65 2.65
N SER A 7 24.88 1.40 2.58
CA SER A 7 25.00 0.70 1.28
C SER A 7 23.64 0.44 0.64
N GLY A 8 22.63 0.06 1.42
CA GLY A 8 21.25 -0.09 0.93
C GLY A 8 20.68 1.22 0.38
N LEU A 9 20.92 2.33 1.08
CA LEU A 9 20.48 3.66 0.64
C LEU A 9 21.17 4.08 -0.67
N ILE A 10 22.48 3.85 -0.81
CA ILE A 10 23.23 4.11 -2.04
C ILE A 10 22.66 3.32 -3.22
N LEU A 11 22.41 2.02 -3.02
CA LEU A 11 21.83 1.17 -4.08
C LEU A 11 20.44 1.65 -4.49
N LEU A 12 19.61 2.02 -3.53
CA LEU A 12 18.26 2.55 -3.79
C LEU A 12 18.32 3.88 -4.55
N CYS A 13 19.13 4.83 -4.09
CA CYS A 13 19.32 6.12 -4.77
C CYS A 13 19.93 5.93 -6.16
N GLY A 14 20.92 5.04 -6.29
CA GLY A 14 21.54 4.70 -7.57
C GLY A 14 20.54 4.11 -8.56
N GLY A 15 19.69 3.18 -8.10
CA GLY A 15 18.59 2.62 -8.90
C GLY A 15 17.62 3.68 -9.39
N MET A 16 17.18 4.58 -8.49
CA MET A 16 16.29 5.70 -8.85
C MET A 16 16.92 6.65 -9.86
N ILE A 17 18.20 6.98 -9.69
CA ILE A 17 18.94 7.81 -10.65
C ILE A 17 19.02 7.11 -12.01
N CYS A 18 19.31 5.82 -12.04
CA CYS A 18 19.32 5.05 -13.29
C CYS A 18 17.98 5.05 -14.00
N LEU A 19 16.87 4.88 -13.26
CA LEU A 19 15.51 4.97 -13.83
C LEU A 19 15.26 6.37 -14.41
N LEU A 20 15.64 7.44 -13.69
CA LEU A 20 15.51 8.81 -14.19
C LEU A 20 16.31 9.01 -15.47
N LEU A 21 17.56 8.59 -15.52
CA LEU A 21 18.41 8.73 -16.69
C LEU A 21 17.82 7.97 -17.90
N TRP A 22 17.39 6.71 -17.71
CA TRP A 22 16.79 5.92 -18.78
C TRP A 22 15.46 6.49 -19.28
N SER A 23 14.66 7.09 -18.45
CA SER A 23 13.36 7.68 -18.85
C SER A 23 13.52 8.86 -19.83
N PHE A 24 14.66 9.55 -19.77
CA PHE A 24 14.99 10.67 -20.66
C PHE A 24 15.99 10.30 -21.76
N ALA A 25 16.56 9.08 -21.74
CA ALA A 25 17.55 8.67 -22.71
C ALA A 25 16.89 8.30 -24.04
N ARG A 26 17.28 8.96 -25.15
CA ARG A 26 16.93 8.53 -26.50
C ARG A 26 17.85 7.42 -26.97
N ARG A 27 19.14 7.58 -26.72
CA ARG A 27 20.17 6.62 -27.10
C ARG A 27 21.23 6.52 -25.98
N TRP A 28 21.43 5.30 -25.49
CA TRP A 28 22.45 5.01 -24.49
C TRP A 28 23.19 3.73 -24.90
N PRO A 29 24.21 3.85 -25.79
CA PRO A 29 25.00 2.70 -26.23
C PRO A 29 26.04 2.34 -25.14
N PHE A 30 26.22 1.05 -24.92
CA PHE A 30 27.37 0.54 -24.15
C PHE A 30 28.68 0.81 -24.93
N PRO A 31 29.78 1.23 -24.33
CA PRO A 31 30.07 1.39 -22.90
C PRO A 31 29.90 2.83 -22.37
N ALA A 32 29.11 3.69 -23.00
CA ALA A 32 28.94 5.09 -22.57
C ALA A 32 28.39 5.18 -21.13
N GLY A 33 29.04 5.98 -20.28
CA GLY A 33 28.62 6.17 -18.88
C GLY A 33 27.33 7.00 -18.71
N LEU A 34 26.98 7.81 -19.72
CA LEU A 34 25.76 8.64 -19.74
C LEU A 34 25.07 8.54 -21.11
N PRO A 35 23.78 8.84 -21.20
CA PRO A 35 23.06 8.92 -22.47
C PRO A 35 23.72 9.90 -23.43
N THR A 36 23.84 9.51 -24.69
CA THR A 36 24.40 10.39 -25.74
C THR A 36 23.36 11.36 -26.29
N GLU A 37 22.08 10.99 -26.24
CA GLU A 37 20.97 11.82 -26.68
C GLU A 37 19.86 11.81 -25.62
N TRP A 38 19.30 12.98 -25.35
CA TRP A 38 18.20 13.18 -24.41
C TRP A 38 16.90 13.50 -25.12
N THR A 39 15.77 12.98 -24.62
CA THR A 39 14.46 13.20 -25.23
C THR A 39 13.33 13.16 -24.20
N LEU A 40 12.31 13.97 -24.41
CA LEU A 40 11.02 13.91 -23.71
C LEU A 40 9.96 13.12 -24.50
N LEU A 41 10.35 12.53 -25.63
CA LEU A 41 9.42 11.89 -26.54
C LEU A 41 8.70 10.70 -25.86
N THR A 42 9.44 9.92 -25.07
CA THR A 42 8.87 8.76 -24.33
C THR A 42 7.74 9.22 -23.40
N TRP A 43 7.91 10.33 -22.70
CA TRP A 43 6.91 10.90 -21.80
C TRP A 43 5.66 11.38 -22.56
N LYS A 44 5.86 12.04 -23.72
CA LYS A 44 4.75 12.57 -24.53
C LYS A 44 3.97 11.49 -25.26
N GLN A 45 4.65 10.52 -25.83
CA GLN A 45 4.01 9.47 -26.62
C GLN A 45 3.24 8.47 -25.79
N ASN A 46 3.75 8.11 -24.61
CA ASN A 46 3.13 7.09 -23.77
C ASN A 46 2.13 7.66 -22.75
N SER A 47 1.95 8.98 -22.68
CA SER A 47 1.03 9.60 -21.71
C SER A 47 -0.40 9.07 -21.81
N ALA A 48 -0.90 8.85 -23.01
CA ALA A 48 -2.25 8.34 -23.25
C ALA A 48 -2.42 6.88 -22.77
N GLU A 49 -1.40 6.05 -22.95
CA GLU A 49 -1.41 4.63 -22.51
C GLU A 49 -1.20 4.48 -21.00
N LEU A 50 -0.53 5.45 -20.37
CA LEU A 50 -0.30 5.44 -18.93
C LEU A 50 -1.53 5.82 -18.10
N ILE A 51 -2.44 6.66 -18.64
CA ILE A 51 -3.63 7.12 -17.92
C ILE A 51 -4.48 5.94 -17.40
N PRO A 52 -4.91 4.97 -18.23
CA PRO A 52 -5.72 3.85 -17.74
C PRO A 52 -4.97 2.96 -16.73
N LEU A 53 -3.65 2.77 -16.88
CA LEU A 53 -2.84 2.04 -15.92
C LEU A 53 -2.79 2.77 -14.57
N PHE A 54 -2.63 4.09 -14.61
CA PHE A 54 -2.63 4.94 -13.44
C PHE A 54 -3.98 4.91 -12.73
N GLU A 55 -5.08 5.07 -13.46
CA GLU A 55 -6.44 5.03 -12.92
C GLU A 55 -6.75 3.68 -12.28
N THR A 56 -6.45 2.58 -12.94
CA THR A 56 -6.66 1.23 -12.39
C THR A 56 -5.85 1.04 -11.11
N THR A 57 -4.58 1.42 -11.13
CA THR A 57 -3.67 1.29 -9.98
C THR A 57 -4.14 2.16 -8.81
N ALA A 58 -4.48 3.43 -9.07
CA ALA A 58 -4.93 4.36 -8.04
C ALA A 58 -6.27 3.94 -7.43
N ASN A 59 -7.25 3.59 -8.27
CA ASN A 59 -8.57 3.17 -7.82
C ASN A 59 -8.51 1.89 -6.98
N LEU A 60 -7.77 0.88 -7.44
CA LEU A 60 -7.57 -0.37 -6.72
C LEU A 60 -6.83 -0.14 -5.39
N GLY A 61 -5.76 0.66 -5.42
CA GLY A 61 -4.97 1.00 -4.25
C GLY A 61 -5.75 1.77 -3.20
N VAL A 62 -6.49 2.80 -3.61
CA VAL A 62 -7.33 3.61 -2.71
C VAL A 62 -8.48 2.76 -2.15
N ALA A 63 -9.15 1.96 -2.98
CA ALA A 63 -10.23 1.08 -2.54
C ALA A 63 -9.72 0.06 -1.51
N ALA A 64 -8.60 -0.64 -1.78
CA ALA A 64 -8.02 -1.60 -0.87
C ALA A 64 -7.58 -0.95 0.45
N ALA A 65 -6.93 0.21 0.40
CA ALA A 65 -6.50 0.93 1.60
C ALA A 65 -7.68 1.43 2.43
N ALA A 66 -8.70 2.02 1.80
CA ALA A 66 -9.87 2.56 2.50
C ALA A 66 -10.71 1.44 3.13
N ILE A 67 -11.00 0.37 2.38
CA ILE A 67 -11.77 -0.77 2.89
C ILE A 67 -10.97 -1.50 3.97
N GLY A 68 -9.68 -1.73 3.77
CA GLY A 68 -8.81 -2.35 4.77
C GLY A 68 -8.76 -1.56 6.07
N LEU A 69 -8.62 -0.24 5.98
CA LEU A 69 -8.64 0.65 7.13
C LEU A 69 -10.00 0.60 7.86
N LEU A 70 -11.11 0.67 7.14
CA LEU A 70 -12.46 0.61 7.72
C LEU A 70 -12.70 -0.74 8.42
N VAL A 71 -12.35 -1.85 7.80
CA VAL A 71 -12.48 -3.19 8.38
C VAL A 71 -11.68 -3.31 9.67
N VAL A 72 -10.42 -2.86 9.68
CA VAL A 72 -9.57 -2.89 10.87
C VAL A 72 -10.10 -1.98 11.96
N MET A 73 -10.58 -0.77 11.63
CA MET A 73 -11.16 0.14 12.62
C MET A 73 -12.43 -0.44 13.25
N ILE A 74 -13.31 -1.04 12.45
CA ILE A 74 -14.51 -1.73 12.95
C ILE A 74 -14.11 -2.90 13.84
N TRP A 75 -13.15 -3.72 13.40
CA TRP A 75 -12.63 -4.83 14.18
C TRP A 75 -12.10 -4.39 15.55
N LEU A 76 -11.21 -3.39 15.57
CA LEU A 76 -10.64 -2.83 16.80
C LEU A 76 -11.70 -2.20 17.71
N TYR A 77 -12.74 -1.58 17.13
CA TYR A 77 -13.86 -1.03 17.91
C TYR A 77 -14.70 -2.15 18.54
N LEU A 78 -14.99 -3.23 17.83
CA LEU A 78 -15.78 -4.36 18.34
C LEU A 78 -15.05 -5.15 19.44
N GLN A 79 -13.73 -5.31 19.33
CA GLN A 79 -12.92 -5.95 20.39
C GLN A 79 -13.00 -5.24 21.73
N GLN A 80 -13.43 -4.02 21.74
CA GLN A 80 -13.49 -3.17 22.93
C GLN A 80 -14.75 -3.36 23.79
N GLN A 81 -15.72 -4.15 23.31
CA GLN A 81 -16.94 -4.40 24.08
C GLN A 81 -16.65 -5.21 25.34
N PRO A 82 -17.32 -4.91 26.48
CA PRO A 82 -17.02 -5.54 27.79
C PRO A 82 -17.15 -7.07 27.82
N ASN A 83 -17.84 -7.65 26.85
CA ASN A 83 -18.11 -9.09 26.74
C ASN A 83 -17.25 -9.78 25.68
N SER A 84 -16.25 -9.13 25.09
CA SER A 84 -15.39 -9.78 24.13
C SER A 84 -14.23 -10.45 24.85
N ASP A 85 -14.24 -11.76 24.93
CA ASP A 85 -13.14 -12.64 25.42
C ASP A 85 -11.90 -12.61 24.50
N SER A 86 -11.82 -11.65 23.59
CA SER A 86 -10.76 -11.55 22.60
C SER A 86 -9.46 -11.05 23.21
N GLY A 87 -8.72 -11.99 23.82
CA GLY A 87 -7.32 -11.78 24.17
C GLY A 87 -6.47 -11.58 22.91
N LEU A 88 -5.29 -10.98 23.08
CA LEU A 88 -4.26 -10.73 22.05
C LEU A 88 -3.88 -11.96 21.20
N THR A 89 -4.32 -13.16 21.62
CA THR A 89 -3.99 -14.45 20.98
C THR A 89 -4.78 -14.76 19.73
N GLN A 90 -5.88 -14.04 19.43
CA GLN A 90 -6.75 -14.38 18.30
C GLN A 90 -6.38 -13.68 16.98
N GLU A 91 -5.40 -12.80 16.97
CA GLU A 91 -5.07 -11.98 15.77
C GLU A 91 -3.98 -12.60 14.89
N TRP A 92 -3.26 -13.61 15.36
CA TRP A 92 -2.12 -14.19 14.63
C TRP A 92 -2.50 -14.73 13.24
N TRP A 93 -3.70 -15.24 13.08
CA TRP A 93 -4.17 -15.77 11.80
C TRP A 93 -4.33 -14.69 10.71
N VAL A 94 -4.53 -13.41 11.10
CA VAL A 94 -4.57 -12.29 10.14
C VAL A 94 -3.20 -12.10 9.48
N TYR A 95 -2.13 -12.46 10.18
CA TYR A 95 -0.75 -12.33 9.67
C TYR A 95 -0.29 -13.54 8.86
N LEU A 96 -1.06 -14.62 8.79
CA LEU A 96 -0.72 -15.82 8.00
C LEU A 96 -0.32 -15.52 6.55
N PRO A 97 -1.03 -14.63 5.82
CA PRO A 97 -0.66 -14.31 4.43
C PRO A 97 0.73 -13.67 4.29
N LEU A 98 1.24 -13.03 5.35
CA LEU A 98 2.58 -12.44 5.35
C LEU A 98 3.68 -13.47 5.66
N ILE A 99 3.33 -14.57 6.33
CA ILE A 99 4.27 -15.61 6.75
C ILE A 99 4.37 -16.70 5.70
N LEU A 100 3.25 -17.02 5.05
CA LEU A 100 3.19 -18.08 4.03
C LEU A 100 3.87 -17.65 2.73
N PRO A 101 4.49 -18.58 1.99
CA PRO A 101 5.00 -18.30 0.66
C PRO A 101 3.86 -17.78 -0.23
N GLN A 102 4.03 -16.56 -0.76
CA GLN A 102 2.99 -15.86 -1.49
C GLN A 102 2.38 -16.67 -2.63
N LEU A 103 3.22 -17.36 -3.42
CA LEU A 103 2.75 -18.18 -4.55
C LEU A 103 1.83 -19.31 -4.10
N THR A 104 2.21 -20.06 -3.06
CA THR A 104 1.42 -21.19 -2.55
C THR A 104 0.05 -20.73 -2.07
N PHE A 105 0.01 -19.60 -1.36
CA PHE A 105 -1.23 -19.02 -0.87
C PHE A 105 -2.13 -18.55 -2.02
N LEU A 106 -1.56 -17.89 -3.03
CA LEU A 106 -2.29 -17.42 -4.21
C LEU A 106 -2.84 -18.56 -5.06
N PHE A 107 -2.13 -19.69 -5.19
CA PHE A 107 -2.67 -20.86 -5.87
C PHE A 107 -3.91 -21.42 -5.17
N GLY A 108 -3.94 -21.47 -3.85
CA GLY A 108 -5.12 -21.85 -3.08
C GLY A 108 -6.31 -20.93 -3.36
N ILE A 109 -6.09 -19.63 -3.36
CA ILE A 109 -7.12 -18.64 -3.71
C ILE A 109 -7.58 -18.82 -5.16
N GLN A 110 -6.66 -19.07 -6.09
CA GLN A 110 -7.00 -19.27 -7.50
C GLN A 110 -7.92 -20.47 -7.71
N ILE A 111 -7.62 -21.60 -7.07
CA ILE A 111 -8.48 -22.79 -7.12
C ILE A 111 -9.88 -22.44 -6.61
N LEU A 112 -9.98 -21.76 -5.46
CA LEU A 112 -11.26 -21.33 -4.90
C LEU A 112 -12.00 -20.37 -5.86
N ALA A 113 -11.28 -19.44 -6.49
CA ALA A 113 -11.83 -18.49 -7.44
C ALA A 113 -12.42 -19.16 -8.67
N ILE A 114 -11.79 -20.21 -9.18
CA ILE A 114 -12.30 -21.02 -10.31
C ILE A 114 -13.62 -21.68 -9.90
N PHE A 115 -13.67 -22.32 -8.73
CA PHE A 115 -14.90 -22.95 -8.23
C PHE A 115 -16.04 -21.95 -8.08
N LEU A 116 -15.75 -20.75 -7.61
CA LEU A 116 -16.74 -19.67 -7.41
C LEU A 116 -17.03 -18.88 -8.68
N ARG A 117 -16.34 -19.15 -9.80
CA ARG A 117 -16.42 -18.39 -11.07
C ARG A 117 -16.17 -16.89 -10.91
N LEU A 118 -15.23 -16.53 -10.03
CA LEU A 118 -14.88 -15.14 -9.73
C LEU A 118 -13.61 -14.67 -10.44
N GLU A 119 -12.97 -15.51 -11.27
CA GLU A 119 -11.72 -15.17 -11.96
C GLU A 119 -11.82 -13.89 -12.80
N GLY A 120 -10.82 -13.05 -12.67
CA GLY A 120 -10.71 -11.79 -13.41
C GLY A 120 -11.77 -10.75 -13.04
N THR A 121 -12.53 -10.95 -11.96
CA THR A 121 -13.47 -9.94 -11.47
C THR A 121 -12.79 -8.92 -10.58
N ALA A 122 -13.31 -7.67 -10.58
CA ALA A 122 -12.85 -6.61 -9.70
C ALA A 122 -12.93 -7.01 -8.21
N LEU A 123 -13.97 -7.76 -7.85
CA LEU A 123 -14.19 -8.23 -6.48
C LEU A 123 -13.06 -9.15 -6.02
N LEU A 124 -12.65 -10.12 -6.84
CA LEU A 124 -11.58 -11.03 -6.49
C LEU A 124 -10.24 -10.30 -6.38
N VAL A 125 -9.91 -9.44 -7.35
CA VAL A 125 -8.67 -8.65 -7.32
C VAL A 125 -8.62 -7.79 -6.06
N LEU A 126 -9.69 -7.07 -5.74
CA LEU A 126 -9.77 -6.26 -4.53
C LEU A 126 -9.65 -7.13 -3.26
N TRP A 127 -10.32 -8.26 -3.21
CA TRP A 127 -10.27 -9.17 -2.06
C TRP A 127 -8.85 -9.69 -1.81
N VAL A 128 -8.15 -10.10 -2.87
CA VAL A 128 -6.76 -10.56 -2.74
C VAL A 128 -5.83 -9.43 -2.30
N HIS A 129 -6.04 -8.19 -2.76
CA HIS A 129 -5.31 -7.04 -2.26
C HIS A 129 -5.56 -6.80 -0.77
N LEU A 130 -6.81 -6.93 -0.32
CA LEU A 130 -7.17 -6.79 1.09
C LEU A 130 -6.47 -7.82 1.98
N VAL A 131 -6.26 -9.05 1.50
CA VAL A 131 -5.55 -10.10 2.25
C VAL A 131 -4.15 -9.66 2.71
N TYR A 132 -3.46 -8.81 1.94
CA TYR A 132 -2.14 -8.28 2.28
C TYR A 132 -2.20 -6.90 2.94
N VAL A 133 -3.22 -6.10 2.62
CA VAL A 133 -3.40 -4.76 3.20
C VAL A 133 -3.90 -4.85 4.64
N LEU A 134 -4.81 -5.78 4.96
CA LEU A 134 -5.39 -5.93 6.31
C LEU A 134 -4.32 -6.16 7.40
N PRO A 135 -3.37 -7.13 7.25
CA PRO A 135 -2.35 -7.33 8.26
C PRO A 135 -1.47 -6.12 8.48
N SER A 136 -1.07 -5.44 7.40
CA SER A 136 -0.23 -4.23 7.50
C SER A 136 -0.96 -3.08 8.19
N THR A 137 -2.24 -2.89 7.90
CA THR A 137 -3.11 -1.90 8.55
C THR A 137 -3.30 -2.21 10.03
N LEU A 138 -3.55 -3.48 10.36
CA LEU A 138 -3.72 -3.92 11.74
C LEU A 138 -2.44 -3.73 12.56
N LEU A 139 -1.28 -4.10 11.99
CA LEU A 139 0.02 -3.95 12.63
C LEU A 139 0.31 -2.50 13.04
N LEU A 140 -0.06 -1.55 12.19
CA LEU A 140 0.20 -0.13 12.43
C LEU A 140 -0.81 0.50 13.39
N LEU A 141 -2.07 0.09 13.33
CA LEU A 141 -3.15 0.78 14.02
C LEU A 141 -3.49 0.16 15.38
N ALA A 142 -3.29 -1.15 15.58
CA ALA A 142 -3.79 -1.86 16.75
C ALA A 142 -3.25 -1.33 18.08
N GLU A 143 -1.94 -1.19 18.21
CA GLU A 143 -1.31 -0.77 19.47
C GLU A 143 -1.64 0.69 19.86
N PRO A 144 -1.49 1.69 18.97
CA PRO A 144 -1.90 3.06 19.27
C PRO A 144 -3.40 3.19 19.55
N TRP A 145 -4.24 2.43 18.82
CA TRP A 145 -5.68 2.40 19.06
C TRP A 145 -6.00 1.95 20.47
N ARG A 146 -5.41 0.84 20.93
CA ARG A 146 -5.61 0.29 22.26
C ARG A 146 -5.07 1.23 23.37
N SER A 147 -3.92 1.84 23.14
CA SER A 147 -3.28 2.72 24.14
C SER A 147 -4.11 3.99 24.40
N ILE A 148 -4.63 4.63 23.35
CA ILE A 148 -5.50 5.81 23.47
C ILE A 148 -6.81 5.42 24.15
N GLN A 149 -7.36 4.29 23.80
CA GLN A 149 -8.60 3.81 24.36
C GLN A 149 -8.52 3.54 25.86
N LEU A 150 -7.51 2.82 26.32
CA LEU A 150 -7.33 2.51 27.74
C LEU A 150 -7.30 3.78 28.60
N ARG A 151 -6.73 4.87 28.06
CA ARG A 151 -6.63 6.14 28.77
C ARG A 151 -7.95 6.91 28.82
N PHE A 152 -8.64 7.05 27.69
CA PHE A 152 -9.75 8.00 27.55
C PHE A 152 -11.13 7.36 27.70
N ARG A 153 -11.29 6.08 27.45
CA ARG A 153 -12.60 5.42 27.55
C ARG A 153 -13.10 5.36 29.00
N LYS A 154 -12.24 4.94 29.94
CA LYS A 154 -12.62 4.88 31.37
C LYS A 154 -13.02 6.26 31.89
N VAL A 155 -12.23 7.28 31.60
CA VAL A 155 -12.51 8.65 32.01
C VAL A 155 -13.82 9.17 31.39
N GLY A 156 -14.02 8.95 30.09
CA GLY A 156 -15.24 9.38 29.41
C GLY A 156 -16.49 8.68 29.93
N GLN A 157 -16.40 7.39 30.25
CA GLN A 157 -17.52 6.63 30.84
C GLN A 157 -17.86 7.13 32.25
N LEU A 158 -16.85 7.46 33.07
CA LEU A 158 -17.07 8.06 34.39
C LEU A 158 -17.76 9.43 34.30
N LEU A 159 -17.55 10.16 33.21
CA LEU A 159 -18.23 11.42 32.91
C LEU A 159 -19.61 11.23 32.22
N GLY A 160 -20.13 10.00 32.18
CA GLY A 160 -21.44 9.68 31.58
C GLY A 160 -21.48 9.76 30.05
N GLN A 161 -20.33 9.79 29.37
CA GLN A 161 -20.30 9.84 27.91
C GLN A 161 -20.45 8.44 27.29
N SER A 162 -21.21 8.34 26.19
CA SER A 162 -21.35 7.09 25.43
C SER A 162 -20.04 6.73 24.71
N ALA A 163 -19.78 5.44 24.53
CA ALA A 163 -18.59 4.94 23.81
C ALA A 163 -18.48 5.51 22.38
N TRP A 164 -19.61 5.68 21.70
CA TRP A 164 -19.67 6.27 20.35
C TRP A 164 -19.24 7.74 20.35
N ARG A 165 -19.67 8.52 21.34
CA ARG A 165 -19.28 9.93 21.45
C ARG A 165 -17.80 10.06 21.75
N ILE A 166 -17.24 9.20 22.61
CA ILE A 166 -15.80 9.17 22.93
C ILE A 166 -15.00 8.81 21.67
N LEU A 167 -15.47 7.84 20.87
CA LEU A 167 -14.83 7.47 19.61
C LEU A 167 -14.67 8.69 18.67
N TRP A 168 -15.77 9.37 18.38
CA TRP A 168 -15.77 10.47 17.40
C TRP A 168 -15.16 11.76 17.91
N SER A 169 -15.34 12.10 19.19
CA SER A 169 -14.88 13.38 19.74
C SER A 169 -13.45 13.35 20.28
N VAL A 170 -12.92 12.17 20.64
CA VAL A 170 -11.60 12.03 21.27
C VAL A 170 -10.69 11.09 20.49
N GLN A 171 -11.13 9.83 20.28
CA GLN A 171 -10.22 8.80 19.74
C GLN A 171 -9.85 9.06 18.29
N LEU A 172 -10.82 9.26 17.39
CA LEU A 172 -10.55 9.49 15.97
C LEU A 172 -9.74 10.77 15.70
N PRO A 173 -10.02 11.92 16.33
CA PRO A 173 -9.17 13.10 16.18
C PRO A 173 -7.73 12.89 16.63
N MET A 174 -7.52 12.16 17.73
CA MET A 174 -6.17 11.84 18.23
C MET A 174 -5.45 10.86 17.31
N LEU A 175 -6.17 9.89 16.73
CA LEU A 175 -5.62 8.90 15.81
C LEU A 175 -5.49 9.40 14.37
N ARG A 176 -6.05 10.55 14.04
CA ARG A 176 -6.08 11.09 12.67
C ARG A 176 -4.72 11.03 11.94
N PRO A 177 -3.60 11.48 12.54
CA PRO A 177 -2.30 11.41 11.88
C PRO A 177 -1.89 9.97 11.54
N LEU A 178 -2.14 9.04 12.46
CA LEU A 178 -1.83 7.64 12.27
C LEU A 178 -2.76 6.97 11.25
N ILE A 179 -4.04 7.29 11.26
CA ILE A 179 -5.03 6.83 10.27
C ILE A 179 -4.59 7.22 8.86
N LEU A 180 -4.18 8.49 8.66
CA LEU A 180 -3.67 8.96 7.37
C LEU A 180 -2.41 8.22 6.93
N MET A 181 -1.46 8.01 7.84
CA MET A 181 -0.23 7.26 7.55
C MET A 181 -0.53 5.79 7.24
N THR A 182 -1.42 5.16 8.01
CA THR A 182 -1.84 3.77 7.78
C THR A 182 -2.54 3.62 6.43
N MET A 183 -3.38 4.58 6.04
CA MET A 183 -4.01 4.59 4.72
C MET A 183 -2.97 4.73 3.59
N ALA A 184 -1.99 5.61 3.73
CA ALA A 184 -0.91 5.77 2.75
C ALA A 184 -0.03 4.52 2.63
N ILE A 185 0.24 3.83 3.75
CA ILE A 185 0.99 2.57 3.74
C ILE A 185 0.14 1.45 3.12
N GLY A 186 -1.14 1.33 3.47
CA GLY A 186 -2.06 0.36 2.85
C GLY A 186 -2.16 0.55 1.34
N PHE A 187 -2.23 1.79 0.87
CA PHE A 187 -2.16 2.14 -0.55
C PHE A 187 -0.83 1.66 -1.17
N SER A 188 0.30 1.93 -0.52
CA SER A 188 1.63 1.52 -1.00
C SER A 188 1.78 0.00 -1.07
N VAL A 189 1.25 -0.72 -0.07
CA VAL A 189 1.20 -2.19 -0.05
C VAL A 189 0.37 -2.71 -1.22
N SER A 190 -0.79 -2.10 -1.49
CA SER A 190 -1.63 -2.49 -2.63
C SER A 190 -0.92 -2.25 -3.97
N LEU A 191 -0.23 -1.13 -4.15
CA LEU A 191 0.54 -0.84 -5.36
C LEU A 191 1.63 -1.87 -5.65
N ALA A 192 2.28 -2.38 -4.62
CA ALA A 192 3.38 -3.32 -4.75
C ALA A 192 2.94 -4.74 -5.15
N GLN A 193 1.64 -5.01 -5.19
CA GLN A 193 1.10 -6.35 -5.41
C GLN A 193 1.07 -6.75 -6.89
N TYR A 194 2.18 -7.29 -7.39
CA TYR A 194 2.27 -7.85 -8.74
C TYR A 194 1.57 -9.20 -8.86
N LEU A 195 2.03 -10.21 -8.09
CA LEU A 195 1.51 -11.58 -8.18
C LEU A 195 0.02 -11.68 -7.86
N PRO A 196 -0.50 -11.05 -6.79
CA PRO A 196 -1.92 -11.04 -6.50
C PRO A 196 -2.76 -10.50 -7.64
N THR A 197 -2.35 -9.37 -8.24
CA THR A 197 -3.06 -8.75 -9.36
C THR A 197 -3.06 -9.65 -10.59
N THR A 198 -1.91 -10.23 -10.93
CA THR A 198 -1.76 -11.07 -12.13
C THR A 198 -2.57 -12.36 -11.99
N VAL A 199 -2.49 -13.04 -10.84
CA VAL A 199 -3.18 -14.31 -10.59
C VAL A 199 -4.69 -14.09 -10.50
N ALA A 200 -5.16 -13.19 -9.63
CA ALA A 200 -6.58 -12.96 -9.44
C ALA A 200 -7.24 -12.26 -10.64
N GLY A 201 -6.50 -11.40 -11.31
CA GLY A 201 -6.96 -10.64 -12.47
C GLY A 201 -7.04 -11.45 -13.76
N ALA A 202 -6.43 -12.65 -13.81
CA ALA A 202 -6.40 -13.52 -14.99
C ALA A 202 -5.99 -12.75 -16.28
N GLY A 203 -5.03 -11.82 -16.17
CA GLY A 203 -4.55 -10.99 -17.28
C GLY A 203 -5.49 -9.87 -17.73
N ARG A 204 -6.64 -9.67 -17.06
CA ARG A 204 -7.61 -8.61 -17.43
C ARG A 204 -7.35 -7.28 -16.72
N TRP A 205 -6.50 -7.28 -15.69
CA TRP A 205 -6.22 -6.12 -14.85
C TRP A 205 -4.77 -5.69 -15.03
N SER A 206 -4.57 -4.64 -15.80
CA SER A 206 -3.25 -4.02 -15.98
C SER A 206 -3.09 -2.88 -14.99
N THR A 207 -2.03 -2.96 -14.19
CA THR A 207 -1.59 -1.92 -13.25
C THR A 207 -0.19 -1.45 -13.63
N LEU A 208 0.26 -0.32 -13.08
CA LEU A 208 1.64 0.15 -13.27
C LEU A 208 2.66 -0.92 -12.91
N THR A 209 2.40 -1.67 -11.83
CA THR A 209 3.30 -2.73 -11.35
C THR A 209 3.30 -3.95 -12.27
N THR A 210 2.12 -4.41 -12.73
CA THR A 210 2.04 -5.57 -13.64
C THR A 210 2.68 -5.25 -14.98
N GLU A 211 2.48 -4.04 -15.49
CA GLU A 211 3.08 -3.61 -16.75
C GLU A 211 4.60 -3.43 -16.64
N ALA A 212 5.07 -2.80 -15.55
CA ALA A 212 6.50 -2.66 -15.30
C ALA A 212 7.22 -4.01 -15.22
N VAL A 213 6.63 -5.01 -14.56
CA VAL A 213 7.22 -6.35 -14.47
C VAL A 213 7.18 -7.08 -15.82
N SER A 214 6.11 -6.95 -16.60
CA SER A 214 6.02 -7.55 -17.94
C SER A 214 7.10 -6.99 -18.88
N LEU A 215 7.36 -5.68 -18.80
CA LEU A 215 8.38 -4.99 -19.61
C LEU A 215 9.81 -5.24 -19.09
N ALA A 216 9.98 -5.67 -17.84
CA ALA A 216 11.31 -5.94 -17.29
C ALA A 216 12.05 -7.07 -18.02
N SER A 217 11.32 -8.02 -18.60
CA SER A 217 11.85 -9.08 -19.46
C SER A 217 12.02 -8.65 -20.92
N GLY A 218 11.49 -7.46 -21.28
CA GLY A 218 11.54 -6.92 -22.64
C GLY A 218 12.76 -6.04 -22.92
N GLN A 219 12.80 -5.44 -24.12
CA GLN A 219 13.94 -4.62 -24.54
C GLN A 219 13.73 -3.10 -24.32
N ASP A 220 12.52 -2.66 -24.01
CA ASP A 220 12.25 -1.22 -23.86
C ASP A 220 12.49 -0.72 -22.42
N ARG A 221 13.77 -0.43 -22.15
CA ARG A 221 14.20 0.11 -20.86
C ARG A 221 13.64 1.50 -20.56
N ARG A 222 13.25 2.27 -21.57
CA ARG A 222 12.73 3.63 -21.40
C ARG A 222 11.32 3.60 -20.83
N LEU A 223 10.45 2.79 -21.41
CA LEU A 223 9.08 2.62 -20.93
C LEU A 223 9.08 1.98 -19.54
N LEU A 224 9.90 0.95 -19.34
CA LEU A 224 10.10 0.35 -18.02
C LEU A 224 10.51 1.39 -16.97
N SER A 225 11.46 2.27 -17.31
CA SER A 225 11.93 3.31 -16.41
C SER A 225 10.85 4.33 -16.09
N LEU A 226 10.03 4.69 -17.07
CA LEU A 226 8.90 5.60 -16.91
C LEU A 226 7.86 5.02 -15.91
N LEU A 227 7.50 3.75 -16.09
CA LEU A 227 6.60 3.04 -15.17
C LEU A 227 7.18 2.91 -13.76
N GLY A 228 8.48 2.58 -13.65
CA GLY A 228 9.18 2.48 -12.36
C GLY A 228 9.22 3.80 -11.60
N ILE A 229 9.36 4.93 -12.31
CA ILE A 229 9.28 6.27 -11.70
C ILE A 229 7.87 6.52 -11.14
N TRP A 230 6.82 6.28 -11.92
CA TRP A 230 5.44 6.44 -11.48
C TRP A 230 5.09 5.53 -10.31
N GLN A 231 5.53 4.25 -10.36
CA GLN A 231 5.33 3.29 -9.29
C GLN A 231 6.01 3.72 -7.98
N SER A 232 7.15 4.40 -8.05
CA SER A 232 7.85 4.93 -6.87
C SER A 232 7.27 6.25 -6.39
N PHE A 233 6.83 7.09 -7.33
CA PHE A 233 6.28 8.41 -7.03
C PHE A 233 4.94 8.36 -6.32
N LEU A 234 4.04 7.44 -6.69
CA LEU A 234 2.71 7.34 -6.08
C LEU A 234 2.73 7.05 -4.57
N PRO A 235 3.47 6.03 -4.07
CA PRO A 235 3.61 5.81 -2.63
C PRO A 235 4.27 7.00 -1.92
N ALA A 236 5.31 7.58 -2.52
CA ALA A 236 5.98 8.75 -1.96
C ALA A 236 5.04 9.96 -1.84
N LEU A 237 4.21 10.19 -2.85
CA LEU A 237 3.17 11.22 -2.83
C LEU A 237 2.13 10.96 -1.74
N ALA A 238 1.61 9.72 -1.65
CA ALA A 238 0.62 9.34 -0.64
C ALA A 238 1.16 9.54 0.79
N LEU A 239 2.39 9.10 1.05
CA LEU A 239 3.05 9.28 2.35
C LEU A 239 3.33 10.76 2.65
N SER A 240 3.76 11.53 1.67
CA SER A 240 3.99 12.97 1.80
C SER A 240 2.70 13.73 2.12
N LEU A 241 1.62 13.41 1.43
CA LEU A 241 0.29 13.98 1.71
C LEU A 241 -0.19 13.61 3.11
N ALA A 242 -0.06 12.34 3.51
CA ALA A 242 -0.42 11.89 4.85
C ALA A 242 0.40 12.64 5.93
N TRP A 243 1.69 12.88 5.66
CA TRP A 243 2.57 13.62 6.55
C TRP A 243 2.18 15.11 6.65
N LEU A 244 1.85 15.76 5.55
CA LEU A 244 1.41 17.17 5.52
C LEU A 244 0.06 17.36 6.22
N LEU A 245 -0.88 16.43 6.02
CA LEU A 245 -2.23 16.50 6.56
C LEU A 245 -2.34 16.13 8.05
N ARG A 246 -1.28 15.60 8.66
CA ARG A 246 -1.28 15.19 10.09
C ARG A 246 -1.50 16.34 11.08
N GLY A 247 -1.23 17.58 10.68
CA GLY A 247 -1.40 18.78 11.52
C GLY A 247 -0.29 19.00 12.57
N PRO A 248 -0.13 20.23 13.10
CA PRO A 248 0.97 20.59 14.01
C PRO A 248 0.85 20.00 15.43
N ALA A 249 -0.31 19.51 15.82
CA ALA A 249 -0.55 19.00 17.19
C ALA A 249 0.22 17.71 17.51
N TRP A 250 0.70 16.98 16.52
CA TRP A 250 1.38 15.71 16.71
C TRP A 250 2.84 15.87 17.18
N GLN A 251 3.47 16.99 16.91
CA GLN A 251 4.87 17.27 17.29
C GLN A 251 5.06 17.52 18.81
N LYS A 252 3.99 17.75 19.56
CA LYS A 252 4.05 18.08 21.00
C LYS A 252 3.84 16.89 21.92
N ASN A 253 3.51 15.69 21.42
CA ASN A 253 3.10 14.54 22.25
C ASN A 253 4.02 13.31 22.12
N PHE A 254 5.18 13.45 21.46
CA PHE A 254 6.28 12.48 21.43
C PHE A 254 7.63 13.22 21.70
#